data_013966d7647816adb890e2db74f8d5da
#
_entry.id   013966d7647816adb890e2db74f8d5da
#
_cell.length_a   1.000
_cell.length_b   1.000
_cell.length_c   1.000
_cell.angle_alpha   90.00
_cell.angle_beta   90.00
_cell.angle_gamma   90.00
#
_symmetry.space_group_name_H-M   'P 1'
#
loop_
_entity.id
_entity.type
_entity.pdbx_description
1 polymer ?
#
loop_
_entity_poly.entity_id
_entity_poly.type
_entity_poly.pdbx_seq_one_letter_code
_entity_poly.pdbx_strand_id
1 'polypeptide(L)'
;GSENTLDHDEGGFIGQNQAFALKGINKDVSIEWNIPDITPQNMIDYQYSKNDVQFEIKDLIQIIEKTIDREHEDERHNLTKGRLQKDLINWFIDDQFKLFYKKQDLSKTFDATFTLLIDASASMHDKMDETIKGVVLFHETLKSLNIKHEILAFNEDAFEADQRQQPNIIDEIINYNYSIFEKEGPRIMTLEPQDDNRDGVAIRIASERLLQRSHEQRFLIVFSDGEPSAFNYSQDGILDTYEAVERARKFGIEVFNVFLSQEPITEDIEQTIHNIYGQFALFVEGVEHLPSHLSPCLLY
;
A
#
# COMPACT_ATOMS: atom_id res chain seq x y z
N GLY A 1 -15.43 -24.15 -29.59
CA GLY A 1 -14.17 -23.66 -29.12
C GLY A 1 -14.17 -22.15 -29.19
N SER A 2 -14.39 -21.47 -28.10
CA SER A 2 -14.12 -20.04 -27.97
C SER A 2 -13.16 -19.88 -26.81
N GLU A 3 -11.88 -19.78 -27.16
CA GLU A 3 -10.83 -19.42 -26.22
C GLU A 3 -10.91 -17.92 -25.89
N ASN A 4 -10.90 -17.64 -24.61
CA ASN A 4 -10.94 -16.30 -24.03
C ASN A 4 -9.68 -15.50 -24.38
N THR A 5 -9.84 -14.46 -25.16
CA THR A 5 -8.84 -13.42 -25.43
C THR A 5 -9.06 -12.24 -24.46
N LEU A 6 -8.84 -12.43 -23.17
CA LEU A 6 -8.91 -11.35 -22.18
C LEU A 6 -7.54 -10.95 -21.60
N ASP A 7 -6.44 -11.62 -22.02
CA ASP A 7 -5.12 -11.39 -21.42
C ASP A 7 -4.17 -10.47 -22.21
N HIS A 8 -4.62 -9.83 -23.28
CA HIS A 8 -3.71 -9.06 -24.14
C HIS A 8 -3.69 -7.54 -23.97
N ASP A 9 -4.61 -6.95 -23.21
CA ASP A 9 -4.64 -5.48 -23.06
C ASP A 9 -3.84 -4.95 -21.85
N GLU A 10 -3.59 -5.76 -20.83
CA GLU A 10 -2.79 -5.31 -19.68
C GLU A 10 -1.29 -5.14 -20.01
N GLY A 11 -0.75 -5.97 -20.90
CA GLY A 11 0.66 -5.92 -21.28
C GLY A 11 1.09 -4.66 -22.04
N GLY A 12 0.21 -4.12 -22.88
CA GLY A 12 0.51 -2.90 -23.66
C GLY A 12 0.51 -1.62 -22.84
N PHE A 13 -0.35 -1.57 -21.82
CA PHE A 13 -0.49 -0.40 -20.95
C PHE A 13 0.64 -0.32 -19.90
N ILE A 14 1.04 -1.47 -19.36
CA ILE A 14 2.19 -1.59 -18.45
C ILE A 14 3.48 -1.11 -19.14
N GLY A 15 3.67 -1.42 -20.42
CA GLY A 15 4.86 -1.02 -21.18
C GLY A 15 5.02 0.49 -21.36
N GLN A 16 3.95 1.25 -21.52
CA GLN A 16 4.00 2.71 -21.66
C GLN A 16 4.32 3.41 -20.33
N ASN A 17 3.81 2.90 -19.21
CA ASN A 17 4.04 3.48 -17.89
C ASN A 17 5.42 3.13 -17.35
N GLN A 18 5.96 1.96 -17.65
CA GLN A 18 7.34 1.58 -17.33
C GLN A 18 8.36 2.54 -17.96
N ALA A 19 8.14 3.02 -19.19
CA ALA A 19 9.05 3.95 -19.86
C ALA A 19 9.26 5.25 -19.06
N PHE A 20 8.28 5.69 -18.27
CA PHE A 20 8.42 6.86 -17.40
C PHE A 20 9.28 6.59 -16.17
N ALA A 21 9.13 5.43 -15.52
CA ALA A 21 9.93 5.02 -14.38
C ALA A 21 11.40 4.79 -14.75
N LEU A 22 11.69 4.46 -16.01
CA LEU A 22 12.98 4.04 -16.53
C LEU A 22 13.73 5.16 -17.24
N LYS A 23 13.93 6.28 -16.54
CA LYS A 23 14.70 7.45 -17.05
C LYS A 23 15.88 7.78 -16.15
N GLY A 24 16.84 8.55 -16.69
CA GLY A 24 17.99 9.02 -15.95
C GLY A 24 18.84 7.88 -15.40
N ILE A 25 19.05 7.84 -14.09
CA ILE A 25 19.81 6.78 -13.42
C ILE A 25 19.14 5.40 -13.50
N ASN A 26 17.89 5.34 -13.90
CA ASN A 26 17.10 4.11 -14.05
C ASN A 26 16.94 3.65 -15.51
N LYS A 27 17.67 4.25 -16.46
CA LYS A 27 17.51 3.99 -17.90
C LYS A 27 17.78 2.54 -18.32
N ASP A 28 18.66 1.84 -17.59
CA ASP A 28 19.07 0.46 -17.89
C ASP A 28 18.33 -0.57 -17.02
N VAL A 29 17.33 -0.13 -16.26
CA VAL A 29 16.46 -1.00 -15.46
C VAL A 29 15.48 -1.74 -16.36
N SER A 30 15.33 -3.03 -16.12
CA SER A 30 14.26 -3.86 -16.69
C SER A 30 13.33 -4.34 -15.59
N ILE A 31 12.06 -4.54 -15.91
CA ILE A 31 11.06 -4.99 -14.95
C ILE A 31 10.57 -6.38 -15.33
N GLU A 32 10.67 -7.30 -14.41
CA GLU A 32 10.09 -8.63 -14.48
C GLU A 32 8.96 -8.77 -13.46
N TRP A 33 7.78 -9.11 -13.94
CA TRP A 33 6.61 -9.37 -13.09
C TRP A 33 6.51 -10.85 -12.78
N ASN A 34 6.29 -11.17 -11.52
CA ASN A 34 6.12 -12.52 -11.03
C ASN A 34 4.92 -12.62 -10.10
N ILE A 35 4.23 -13.74 -10.14
CA ILE A 35 3.14 -14.07 -9.21
C ILE A 35 3.57 -15.31 -8.43
N PRO A 36 3.96 -15.16 -7.16
CA PRO A 36 4.38 -16.31 -6.36
C PRO A 36 3.24 -17.30 -6.14
N ASP A 37 3.54 -18.59 -6.25
CA ASP A 37 2.58 -19.65 -6.00
C ASP A 37 2.34 -19.82 -4.49
N ILE A 38 1.08 -20.06 -4.12
CA ILE A 38 0.67 -20.35 -2.75
C ILE A 38 0.88 -21.85 -2.47
N THR A 39 1.67 -22.15 -1.46
CA THR A 39 1.87 -23.52 -0.97
C THR A 39 0.89 -23.88 0.15
N PRO A 40 0.65 -25.18 0.46
CA PRO A 40 -0.13 -25.57 1.63
C PRO A 40 0.44 -25.04 2.95
N GLN A 41 1.76 -24.91 3.05
CA GLN A 41 2.41 -24.33 4.23
C GLN A 41 2.09 -22.84 4.38
N ASN A 42 2.05 -22.09 3.28
CA ASN A 42 1.65 -20.70 3.29
C ASN A 42 0.23 -20.51 3.85
N MET A 43 -0.69 -21.42 3.54
CA MET A 43 -2.05 -21.37 4.08
C MET A 43 -2.08 -21.54 5.60
N ILE A 44 -1.27 -22.46 6.12
CA ILE A 44 -1.15 -22.71 7.56
C ILE A 44 -0.52 -21.50 8.26
N ASP A 45 0.60 -21.02 7.76
CA ASP A 45 1.34 -19.90 8.32
C ASP A 45 0.52 -18.62 8.30
N TYR A 46 -0.28 -18.43 7.26
CA TYR A 46 -1.19 -17.29 7.17
C TYR A 46 -2.24 -17.28 8.27
N GLN A 47 -2.84 -18.43 8.58
CA GLN A 47 -3.82 -18.53 9.66
C GLN A 47 -3.20 -18.20 11.02
N TYR A 48 -1.98 -18.65 11.27
CA TYR A 48 -1.25 -18.28 12.49
C TYR A 48 -1.00 -16.76 12.55
N SER A 49 -0.50 -16.17 11.46
CA SER A 49 -0.24 -14.73 11.40
C SER A 49 -1.51 -13.90 11.57
N LYS A 50 -2.60 -14.32 10.95
CA LYS A 50 -3.93 -13.68 11.09
C LYS A 50 -4.42 -13.73 12.54
N ASN A 51 -4.25 -14.86 13.21
CA ASN A 51 -4.61 -15.01 14.62
C ASN A 51 -3.76 -14.10 15.52
N ASP A 52 -2.47 -13.97 15.22
CA ASP A 52 -1.55 -13.13 16.00
C ASP A 52 -1.95 -11.64 15.95
N VAL A 53 -2.56 -11.17 14.88
CA VAL A 53 -2.95 -9.76 14.69
C VAL A 53 -4.46 -9.53 14.76
N GLN A 54 -5.23 -10.47 15.29
CA GLN A 54 -6.70 -10.38 15.29
C GLN A 54 -7.25 -9.17 16.07
N PHE A 55 -6.59 -8.75 17.14
CA PHE A 55 -7.00 -7.58 17.92
C PHE A 55 -6.69 -6.28 17.18
N GLU A 56 -5.52 -6.21 16.57
CA GLU A 56 -5.08 -5.07 15.77
C GLU A 56 -5.95 -4.88 14.52
N ILE A 57 -6.43 -5.97 13.92
CA ILE A 57 -7.41 -5.91 12.82
C ILE A 57 -8.69 -5.21 13.29
N LYS A 58 -9.23 -5.60 14.44
CA LYS A 58 -10.44 -4.97 15.00
C LYS A 58 -10.22 -3.50 15.31
N ASP A 59 -9.08 -3.16 15.89
CA ASP A 59 -8.73 -1.78 16.22
C ASP A 59 -8.61 -0.92 14.96
N LEU A 60 -7.94 -1.42 13.93
CA LEU A 60 -7.77 -0.68 12.68
C LEU A 60 -9.09 -0.51 11.92
N ILE A 61 -9.96 -1.51 11.92
CA ILE A 61 -11.31 -1.40 11.38
C ILE A 61 -12.08 -0.27 12.07
N GLN A 62 -12.04 -0.21 13.39
CA GLN A 62 -12.74 0.85 14.16
C GLN A 62 -12.17 2.23 13.85
N ILE A 63 -10.87 2.37 13.69
CA ILE A 63 -10.22 3.63 13.34
C ILE A 63 -10.69 4.12 11.98
N ILE A 64 -10.69 3.25 10.97
CA ILE A 64 -11.14 3.60 9.62
C ILE A 64 -12.63 3.94 9.61
N GLU A 65 -13.47 3.18 10.29
CA GLU A 65 -14.90 3.46 10.40
C GLU A 65 -15.17 4.83 11.04
N LYS A 66 -14.45 5.18 12.11
CA LYS A 66 -14.56 6.52 12.73
C LYS A 66 -14.12 7.63 11.79
N THR A 67 -13.10 7.39 10.97
CA THR A 67 -12.63 8.36 9.96
C THR A 67 -13.72 8.61 8.93
N ILE A 68 -14.36 7.57 8.43
CA ILE A 68 -15.48 7.64 7.49
C ILE A 68 -16.65 8.43 8.09
N ASP A 69 -17.03 8.13 9.34
CA ASP A 69 -18.13 8.82 10.02
C ASP A 69 -17.86 10.33 10.20
N ARG A 70 -16.61 10.73 10.48
CA ARG A 70 -16.22 12.16 10.59
C ARG A 70 -16.30 12.88 9.26
N GLU A 71 -15.79 12.30 8.17
CA GLU A 71 -15.89 12.92 6.83
C GLU A 71 -17.36 13.20 6.48
N HIS A 72 -18.26 12.29 6.80
CA HIS A 72 -19.68 12.49 6.59
C HIS A 72 -20.29 13.60 7.45
N GLU A 73 -19.84 13.75 8.69
CA GLU A 73 -20.29 14.84 9.55
C GLU A 73 -19.80 16.20 9.05
N ASP A 74 -18.55 16.29 8.60
CA ASP A 74 -17.97 17.52 8.07
C ASP A 74 -18.63 17.94 6.74
N GLU A 75 -18.93 17.01 5.86
CA GLU A 75 -19.70 17.26 4.64
C GLU A 75 -21.10 17.79 4.97
N ARG A 76 -21.78 17.23 5.96
CA ARG A 76 -23.09 17.70 6.43
C ARG A 76 -23.01 19.11 7.01
N HIS A 77 -21.98 19.42 7.80
CA HIS A 77 -21.78 20.77 8.34
C HIS A 77 -21.50 21.81 7.27
N ASN A 78 -20.76 21.46 6.22
CA ASN A 78 -20.50 22.35 5.10
C ASN A 78 -21.74 22.57 4.21
N LEU A 79 -22.59 21.55 4.07
CA LEU A 79 -23.87 21.66 3.35
C LEU A 79 -24.92 22.45 4.14
N THR A 80 -24.93 22.37 5.47
CA THR A 80 -25.89 23.10 6.33
C THR A 80 -25.60 24.58 6.42
N LYS A 81 -24.37 25.04 6.29
CA LYS A 81 -24.04 26.47 6.25
C LYS A 81 -24.56 27.21 5.00
N GLY A 82 -24.86 26.47 3.93
CA GLY A 82 -25.35 27.04 2.65
C GLY A 82 -26.86 26.97 2.39
N ARG A 83 -27.63 26.17 3.18
CA ARG A 83 -29.04 25.85 2.86
C ARG A 83 -29.98 25.73 4.08
N LEU A 84 -29.97 26.68 4.95
CA LEU A 84 -30.68 26.59 6.24
C LEU A 84 -32.21 26.72 6.18
N GLN A 85 -32.90 26.69 5.04
CA GLN A 85 -34.33 26.97 5.00
C GLN A 85 -35.29 26.03 4.23
N LYS A 86 -34.81 24.92 3.65
CA LYS A 86 -35.74 24.04 2.89
C LYS A 86 -35.85 22.60 3.29
N ASP A 87 -34.98 22.01 4.14
CA ASP A 87 -34.83 20.58 4.24
C ASP A 87 -34.98 19.92 5.62
N LEU A 88 -35.63 20.57 6.59
CA LEU A 88 -35.90 19.93 7.89
C LEU A 88 -36.80 18.68 7.79
N ILE A 89 -37.63 18.58 6.77
CA ILE A 89 -38.52 17.42 6.56
C ILE A 89 -37.76 16.27 5.87
N ASN A 90 -36.88 16.59 4.95
CA ASN A 90 -36.05 15.59 4.28
C ASN A 90 -35.00 15.01 5.24
N TRP A 91 -34.54 15.80 6.20
CA TRP A 91 -33.59 15.36 7.22
C TRP A 91 -34.14 14.24 8.12
N PHE A 92 -35.41 14.32 8.50
CA PHE A 92 -36.05 13.31 9.35
C PHE A 92 -36.28 11.96 8.61
N ILE A 93 -36.53 12.02 7.32
CA ILE A 93 -36.72 10.82 6.47
C ILE A 93 -35.35 10.18 6.16
N ASP A 94 -34.30 10.98 6.00
CA ASP A 94 -32.96 10.54 5.62
C ASP A 94 -32.22 9.81 6.75
N ASP A 95 -32.45 10.18 8.01
CA ASP A 95 -31.83 9.54 9.17
C ASP A 95 -32.36 8.12 9.45
N GLN A 96 -33.64 7.89 9.21
CA GLN A 96 -34.22 6.54 9.31
C GLN A 96 -33.75 5.63 8.17
N PHE A 97 -33.61 6.17 6.96
CA PHE A 97 -33.08 5.43 5.81
C PHE A 97 -31.58 5.11 5.98
N LYS A 98 -30.81 6.00 6.55
CA LYS A 98 -29.35 5.81 6.81
C LYS A 98 -29.04 4.74 7.82
N LEU A 99 -29.88 4.55 8.83
CA LEU A 99 -29.75 3.45 9.81
C LEU A 99 -29.93 2.06 9.15
N PHE A 100 -30.75 1.97 8.14
CA PHE A 100 -30.99 0.72 7.40
C PHE A 100 -29.89 0.39 6.38
N TYR A 101 -29.31 1.42 5.75
CA TYR A 101 -28.24 1.31 4.76
C TYR A 101 -26.83 1.26 5.38
N LYS A 102 -26.68 1.64 6.66
CA LYS A 102 -25.40 1.66 7.36
C LYS A 102 -24.66 0.31 7.42
N LYS A 103 -25.37 -0.80 7.18
CA LYS A 103 -24.81 -2.15 7.16
C LYS A 103 -24.40 -2.65 5.77
N GLN A 104 -24.85 -2.02 4.70
CA GLN A 104 -24.62 -2.52 3.32
C GLN A 104 -23.66 -1.68 2.50
N ASP A 105 -23.28 -0.47 2.92
CA ASP A 105 -22.65 0.49 2.01
C ASP A 105 -21.48 1.30 2.55
N LEU A 106 -20.72 0.77 3.54
CA LEU A 106 -19.43 1.37 3.95
C LEU A 106 -18.47 1.51 2.75
N SER A 107 -18.52 0.59 1.80
CA SER A 107 -17.68 0.61 0.61
C SER A 107 -18.05 1.65 -0.43
N LYS A 108 -19.30 2.12 -0.44
CA LYS A 108 -19.75 3.18 -1.38
C LYS A 108 -19.51 4.59 -0.85
N THR A 109 -19.33 4.74 0.45
CA THR A 109 -19.16 6.03 1.12
C THR A 109 -17.70 6.41 1.33
N PHE A 110 -16.79 5.44 1.42
CA PHE A 110 -15.36 5.64 1.47
C PHE A 110 -14.73 5.23 0.14
N ASP A 111 -14.65 6.18 -0.78
CA ASP A 111 -14.08 5.97 -2.11
C ASP A 111 -12.55 6.02 -2.06
N ALA A 112 -11.94 4.97 -1.55
CA ALA A 112 -10.51 4.85 -1.42
C ALA A 112 -9.96 3.54 -1.98
N THR A 113 -8.72 3.58 -2.44
CA THR A 113 -7.94 2.42 -2.81
C THR A 113 -6.54 2.51 -2.23
N PHE A 114 -5.94 1.36 -1.95
CA PHE A 114 -4.62 1.24 -1.36
C PHE A 114 -3.71 0.41 -2.24
N THR A 115 -2.44 0.79 -2.30
CA THR A 115 -1.34 -0.09 -2.69
C THR A 115 -0.40 -0.23 -1.51
N LEU A 116 -0.11 -1.46 -1.11
CA LEU A 116 0.96 -1.79 -0.16
C LEU A 116 2.18 -2.22 -0.98
N LEU A 117 3.27 -1.51 -0.83
CA LEU A 117 4.52 -1.75 -1.55
C LEU A 117 5.60 -2.17 -0.57
N ILE A 118 6.06 -3.41 -0.68
CA ILE A 118 6.97 -4.02 0.29
C ILE A 118 8.38 -4.13 -0.30
N ASP A 119 9.34 -3.52 0.38
CA ASP A 119 10.75 -3.74 0.16
C ASP A 119 11.11 -5.17 0.59
N ALA A 120 11.44 -6.01 -0.39
CA ALA A 120 11.88 -7.39 -0.17
C ALA A 120 13.39 -7.54 -0.39
N SER A 121 14.19 -6.52 -0.10
CA SER A 121 15.66 -6.58 -0.14
C SER A 121 16.24 -7.31 1.08
N ALA A 122 17.49 -7.72 0.96
CA ALA A 122 18.19 -8.47 2.01
C ALA A 122 18.28 -7.71 3.35
N SER A 123 18.34 -6.37 3.32
CA SER A 123 18.35 -5.54 4.54
C SER A 123 17.08 -5.66 5.39
N MET A 124 16.00 -6.15 4.80
CA MET A 124 14.73 -6.40 5.49
C MET A 124 14.69 -7.74 6.26
N HIS A 125 15.76 -8.52 6.24
CA HIS A 125 15.79 -9.87 6.81
C HIS A 125 15.32 -9.95 8.28
N ASP A 126 15.80 -9.07 9.12
CA ASP A 126 15.46 -9.01 10.55
C ASP A 126 14.12 -8.28 10.82
N LYS A 127 13.55 -7.64 9.82
CA LYS A 127 12.31 -6.85 9.90
C LYS A 127 11.14 -7.52 9.17
N MET A 128 11.40 -8.54 8.37
CA MET A 128 10.38 -9.11 7.49
C MET A 128 9.26 -9.80 8.25
N ASP A 129 9.54 -10.48 9.36
CA ASP A 129 8.50 -11.14 10.14
C ASP A 129 7.46 -10.14 10.69
N GLU A 130 7.92 -9.01 11.25
CA GLU A 130 7.00 -7.95 11.70
C GLU A 130 6.31 -7.26 10.53
N THR A 131 7.02 -7.05 9.44
CA THR A 131 6.46 -6.46 8.22
C THR A 131 5.34 -7.35 7.66
N ILE A 132 5.52 -8.65 7.60
CA ILE A 132 4.48 -9.61 7.18
C ILE A 132 3.25 -9.49 8.06
N LYS A 133 3.40 -9.42 9.38
CA LYS A 133 2.27 -9.22 10.31
C LYS A 133 1.53 -7.91 10.02
N GLY A 134 2.25 -6.83 9.75
CA GLY A 134 1.67 -5.55 9.36
C GLY A 134 0.91 -5.62 8.04
N VAL A 135 1.45 -6.32 7.05
CA VAL A 135 0.79 -6.52 5.74
C VAL A 135 -0.46 -7.38 5.89
N VAL A 136 -0.42 -8.45 6.68
CA VAL A 136 -1.60 -9.27 7.01
C VAL A 136 -2.67 -8.44 7.70
N LEU A 137 -2.28 -7.62 8.66
CA LEU A 137 -3.16 -6.68 9.36
C LEU A 137 -3.89 -5.75 8.38
N PHE A 138 -3.16 -5.09 7.49
CA PHE A 138 -3.74 -4.22 6.46
C PHE A 138 -4.66 -4.98 5.51
N HIS A 139 -4.20 -6.12 4.99
CA HIS A 139 -4.98 -6.90 4.05
C HIS A 139 -6.32 -7.36 4.63
N GLU A 140 -6.31 -7.93 5.83
CA GLU A 140 -7.53 -8.39 6.50
C GLU A 140 -8.47 -7.22 6.84
N THR A 141 -7.92 -6.10 7.26
CA THR A 141 -8.69 -4.88 7.54
C THR A 141 -9.38 -4.36 6.29
N LEU A 142 -8.62 -4.15 5.21
CA LEU A 142 -9.15 -3.63 3.95
C LEU A 142 -10.16 -4.60 3.31
N LYS A 143 -9.89 -5.90 3.37
CA LYS A 143 -10.80 -6.95 2.93
C LYS A 143 -12.13 -6.91 3.72
N SER A 144 -12.06 -6.79 5.04
CA SER A 144 -13.24 -6.72 5.91
C SER A 144 -14.10 -5.49 5.65
N LEU A 145 -13.50 -4.38 5.26
CA LEU A 145 -14.16 -3.13 4.89
C LEU A 145 -14.56 -3.08 3.40
N ASN A 146 -14.31 -4.15 2.66
CA ASN A 146 -14.56 -4.24 1.22
C ASN A 146 -13.85 -3.15 0.39
N ILE A 147 -12.66 -2.75 0.85
CA ILE A 147 -11.81 -1.77 0.18
C ILE A 147 -10.81 -2.52 -0.72
N LYS A 148 -10.91 -2.32 -2.02
CA LYS A 148 -9.99 -2.94 -2.98
C LYS A 148 -8.59 -2.37 -2.84
N HIS A 149 -7.60 -3.24 -2.93
CA HIS A 149 -6.20 -2.91 -2.74
C HIS A 149 -5.30 -3.85 -3.54
N GLU A 150 -4.07 -3.43 -3.72
CA GLU A 150 -3.01 -4.20 -4.37
C GLU A 150 -1.84 -4.33 -3.42
N ILE A 151 -1.17 -5.47 -3.42
CA ILE A 151 0.06 -5.69 -2.65
C ILE A 151 1.15 -6.13 -3.61
N LEU A 152 2.22 -5.34 -3.66
CA LEU A 152 3.39 -5.56 -4.50
C LEU A 152 4.64 -5.66 -3.61
N ALA A 153 5.56 -6.54 -3.98
CA ALA A 153 6.89 -6.58 -3.40
C ALA A 153 7.95 -6.36 -4.47
N PHE A 154 9.07 -5.77 -4.14
CA PHE A 154 10.10 -5.43 -5.11
C PHE A 154 11.51 -5.74 -4.60
N ASN A 155 12.37 -6.12 -5.52
CA ASN A 155 13.81 -6.23 -5.33
C ASN A 155 14.56 -6.08 -6.66
N GLU A 156 15.84 -5.79 -6.59
CA GLU A 156 16.74 -5.81 -7.75
C GLU A 156 17.65 -7.03 -7.69
N ASP A 157 17.76 -7.76 -8.80
CA ASP A 157 18.66 -8.91 -8.90
C ASP A 157 20.12 -8.45 -8.80
N ALA A 158 20.73 -8.68 -7.64
CA ALA A 158 22.11 -8.27 -7.37
C ALA A 158 23.16 -9.07 -8.15
N PHE A 159 22.82 -10.26 -8.61
CA PHE A 159 23.71 -11.12 -9.40
C PHE A 159 23.83 -10.65 -10.84
N GLU A 160 22.73 -10.27 -11.45
CA GLU A 160 22.65 -9.86 -12.85
C GLU A 160 22.85 -8.35 -13.05
N ALA A 161 22.75 -7.56 -11.97
CA ALA A 161 22.89 -6.10 -12.07
C ALA A 161 24.33 -5.69 -12.36
N ASP A 162 24.51 -4.91 -13.42
CA ASP A 162 25.78 -4.30 -13.81
C ASP A 162 25.56 -2.91 -14.45
N GLN A 163 26.60 -2.36 -15.05
CA GLN A 163 26.51 -1.03 -15.72
C GLN A 163 25.59 -0.99 -16.93
N ARG A 164 25.20 -2.14 -17.50
CA ARG A 164 24.43 -2.24 -18.74
C ARG A 164 23.00 -2.70 -18.51
N GLN A 165 22.75 -3.37 -17.40
CA GLN A 165 21.45 -3.91 -17.08
C GLN A 165 21.23 -3.95 -15.56
N GLN A 166 20.03 -3.62 -15.12
CA GLN A 166 19.59 -3.71 -13.73
C GLN A 166 18.21 -4.36 -13.68
N PRO A 167 18.16 -5.70 -13.63
CA PRO A 167 16.88 -6.40 -13.57
C PRO A 167 16.19 -6.19 -12.23
N ASN A 168 14.99 -5.66 -12.25
CA ASN A 168 14.12 -5.49 -11.09
C ASN A 168 12.94 -6.45 -11.19
N ILE A 169 12.61 -7.07 -10.08
CA ILE A 169 11.52 -8.01 -9.97
C ILE A 169 10.43 -7.38 -9.14
N ILE A 170 9.20 -7.41 -9.66
CA ILE A 170 8.01 -7.03 -8.92
C ILE A 170 7.13 -8.26 -8.78
N ASP A 171 6.93 -8.67 -7.53
CA ASP A 171 6.02 -9.74 -7.18
C ASP A 171 4.63 -9.18 -6.94
N GLU A 172 3.65 -9.63 -7.69
CA GLU A 172 2.24 -9.37 -7.44
C GLU A 172 1.75 -10.34 -6.36
N ILE A 173 1.72 -9.87 -5.12
CA ILE A 173 1.31 -10.66 -3.96
C ILE A 173 -0.21 -10.75 -3.89
N ILE A 174 -0.89 -9.61 -4.00
CA ILE A 174 -2.36 -9.52 -4.06
C ILE A 174 -2.76 -8.67 -5.25
N ASN A 175 -3.49 -9.26 -6.17
CA ASN A 175 -4.08 -8.54 -7.31
C ASN A 175 -5.26 -7.68 -6.84
N TYR A 176 -5.34 -6.47 -7.37
CA TYR A 176 -6.40 -5.52 -7.04
C TYR A 176 -7.82 -6.09 -7.19
N ASN A 177 -8.09 -6.81 -8.28
CA ASN A 177 -9.42 -7.35 -8.58
C ASN A 177 -9.84 -8.49 -7.64
N TYR A 178 -8.88 -9.18 -7.04
CA TYR A 178 -9.13 -10.33 -6.17
C TYR A 178 -8.88 -10.04 -4.68
N SER A 179 -8.51 -8.82 -4.34
CA SER A 179 -8.04 -8.43 -3.00
C SER A 179 -9.05 -8.66 -1.88
N ILE A 180 -10.35 -8.60 -2.19
CA ILE A 180 -11.42 -8.78 -1.22
C ILE A 180 -11.89 -10.23 -1.07
N PHE A 181 -11.25 -11.18 -1.77
CA PHE A 181 -11.59 -12.60 -1.71
C PHE A 181 -10.70 -13.36 -0.72
N GLU A 182 -11.29 -14.36 -0.05
CA GLU A 182 -10.67 -15.14 1.02
C GLU A 182 -9.36 -15.86 0.63
N LYS A 183 -9.18 -16.21 -0.64
CA LYS A 183 -8.12 -17.11 -1.10
C LYS A 183 -6.76 -16.46 -1.31
N GLU A 184 -6.68 -15.14 -1.34
CA GLU A 184 -5.48 -14.43 -1.77
C GLU A 184 -4.47 -14.19 -0.64
N GLY A 185 -4.94 -14.02 0.60
CA GLY A 185 -4.11 -13.70 1.77
C GLY A 185 -2.87 -14.56 1.96
N PRO A 186 -2.94 -15.90 1.82
CA PRO A 186 -1.78 -16.78 2.02
C PRO A 186 -0.56 -16.46 1.15
N ARG A 187 -0.72 -15.78 0.00
CA ARG A 187 0.41 -15.36 -0.84
C ARG A 187 1.32 -14.34 -0.14
N ILE A 188 0.82 -13.62 0.88
CA ILE A 188 1.64 -12.74 1.71
C ILE A 188 2.78 -13.51 2.39
N MET A 189 2.58 -14.79 2.71
CA MET A 189 3.59 -15.64 3.33
C MET A 189 4.74 -16.03 2.39
N THR A 190 4.65 -15.72 1.09
CA THR A 190 5.74 -15.93 0.14
C THR A 190 6.79 -14.83 0.18
N LEU A 191 6.56 -13.74 0.92
CA LEU A 191 7.50 -12.64 1.06
C LEU A 191 8.81 -13.12 1.69
N GLU A 192 9.89 -12.99 0.95
CA GLU A 192 11.24 -13.36 1.39
C GLU A 192 12.21 -12.23 1.06
N PRO A 193 13.06 -11.80 2.02
CA PRO A 193 14.10 -10.81 1.75
C PRO A 193 15.20 -11.39 0.88
N GLN A 194 15.54 -10.71 -0.21
CA GLN A 194 16.64 -11.11 -1.08
C GLN A 194 17.19 -9.92 -1.89
N ASP A 195 18.49 -9.95 -2.15
CA ASP A 195 19.16 -9.02 -3.05
C ASP A 195 19.04 -7.54 -2.66
N ASP A 196 18.90 -6.66 -3.62
CA ASP A 196 18.94 -5.22 -3.46
C ASP A 196 17.57 -4.57 -3.68
N ASN A 197 17.50 -3.25 -3.54
CA ASN A 197 16.28 -2.49 -3.72
C ASN A 197 16.51 -1.16 -4.44
N ARG A 198 15.63 -0.89 -5.39
CA ARG A 198 15.55 0.35 -6.17
C ARG A 198 14.19 0.99 -5.96
N ASP A 199 14.04 1.64 -4.83
CA ASP A 199 12.76 2.12 -4.30
C ASP A 199 12.06 3.12 -5.23
N GLY A 200 12.80 4.05 -5.82
CA GLY A 200 12.23 5.06 -6.69
C GLY A 200 11.48 4.49 -7.90
N VAL A 201 12.02 3.45 -8.51
CA VAL A 201 11.37 2.75 -9.63
C VAL A 201 10.08 2.06 -9.16
N ALA A 202 10.15 1.33 -8.07
CA ALA A 202 8.99 0.62 -7.53
C ALA A 202 7.86 1.59 -7.12
N ILE A 203 8.20 2.71 -6.50
CA ILE A 203 7.23 3.76 -6.12
C ILE A 203 6.57 4.36 -7.36
N ARG A 204 7.32 4.65 -8.41
CA ARG A 204 6.75 5.18 -9.67
C ARG A 204 5.79 4.20 -10.32
N ILE A 205 6.15 2.91 -10.37
CA ILE A 205 5.30 1.87 -10.93
C ILE A 205 4.01 1.74 -10.11
N ALA A 206 4.10 1.65 -8.80
CA ALA A 206 2.95 1.58 -7.91
C ALA A 206 2.06 2.82 -8.04
N SER A 207 2.64 4.00 -8.13
CA SER A 207 1.93 5.27 -8.29
C SER A 207 1.15 5.33 -9.61
N GLU A 208 1.76 4.92 -10.72
CA GLU A 208 1.07 4.89 -12.02
C GLU A 208 -0.10 3.91 -12.00
N ARG A 209 0.04 2.76 -11.36
CA ARG A 209 -1.06 1.81 -11.20
C ARG A 209 -2.20 2.39 -10.36
N LEU A 210 -1.90 3.09 -9.27
CA LEU A 210 -2.90 3.78 -8.45
C LEU A 210 -3.66 4.86 -9.22
N LEU A 211 -2.97 5.64 -10.05
CA LEU A 211 -3.58 6.71 -10.84
C LEU A 211 -4.56 6.19 -11.90
N GLN A 212 -4.45 4.92 -12.28
CA GLN A 212 -5.40 4.27 -13.18
C GLN A 212 -6.70 3.84 -12.49
N ARG A 213 -6.73 3.79 -11.15
CA ARG A 213 -7.91 3.42 -10.38
C ARG A 213 -8.83 4.63 -10.24
N SER A 214 -10.13 4.42 -10.52
CA SER A 214 -11.15 5.46 -10.44
C SER A 214 -11.66 5.64 -9.01
N HIS A 215 -10.79 6.17 -8.14
CA HIS A 215 -11.12 6.44 -6.74
C HIS A 215 -10.79 7.87 -6.37
N GLU A 216 -11.53 8.42 -5.41
CA GLU A 216 -11.33 9.78 -4.91
C GLU A 216 -10.07 9.89 -4.07
N GLN A 217 -9.80 8.89 -3.21
CA GLN A 217 -8.62 8.83 -2.36
C GLN A 217 -7.72 7.66 -2.75
N ARG A 218 -6.43 7.92 -2.87
CA ARG A 218 -5.41 6.93 -3.23
C ARG A 218 -4.29 6.94 -2.22
N PHE A 219 -4.02 5.78 -1.63
CA PHE A 219 -2.99 5.61 -0.61
C PHE A 219 -1.90 4.65 -1.11
N LEU A 220 -0.66 5.08 -0.99
CA LEU A 220 0.51 4.25 -1.19
C LEU A 220 1.23 4.10 0.16
N ILE A 221 1.24 2.89 0.70
CA ILE A 221 1.93 2.58 1.94
C ILE A 221 3.15 1.74 1.61
N VAL A 222 4.33 2.30 1.85
CA VAL A 222 5.62 1.67 1.56
C VAL A 222 6.18 1.08 2.85
N PHE A 223 6.47 -0.20 2.84
CA PHE A 223 7.16 -0.90 3.92
C PHE A 223 8.63 -1.04 3.54
N SER A 224 9.46 -0.15 4.05
CA SER A 224 10.88 -0.07 3.69
C SER A 224 11.70 0.45 4.86
N ASP A 225 12.99 0.06 4.93
CA ASP A 225 13.98 0.62 5.85
C ASP A 225 14.62 1.93 5.32
N GLY A 226 14.23 2.36 4.12
CA GLY A 226 14.67 3.60 3.51
C GLY A 226 16.10 3.59 2.95
N GLU A 227 16.80 2.46 3.00
CA GLU A 227 18.17 2.33 2.49
C GLU A 227 18.19 1.72 1.09
N PRO A 228 18.29 2.51 0.00
CA PRO A 228 18.42 1.97 -1.35
C PRO A 228 19.81 1.35 -1.53
N SER A 229 19.84 0.06 -1.88
CA SER A 229 21.08 -0.72 -2.02
C SER A 229 21.38 -1.19 -3.44
N ALA A 230 20.54 -0.85 -4.41
CA ALA A 230 20.68 -1.26 -5.79
C ALA A 230 21.98 -0.78 -6.44
N PHE A 231 22.33 -1.36 -7.58
CA PHE A 231 23.55 -1.04 -8.30
C PHE A 231 23.62 0.45 -8.69
N ASN A 232 24.69 1.14 -8.30
CA ASN A 232 24.87 2.59 -8.50
C ASN A 232 23.70 3.45 -8.03
N TYR A 233 23.10 3.11 -6.90
CA TYR A 233 21.86 3.70 -6.43
C TYR A 233 21.91 4.22 -4.97
N SER A 234 23.07 4.35 -4.36
CA SER A 234 23.20 4.74 -2.94
C SER A 234 22.68 6.15 -2.63
N GLN A 235 23.51 7.18 -2.74
CA GLN A 235 23.08 8.57 -2.47
C GLN A 235 22.11 9.10 -3.53
N ASP A 236 22.36 8.80 -4.78
CA ASP A 236 21.47 9.14 -5.89
C ASP A 236 20.12 8.43 -5.75
N GLY A 237 20.11 7.25 -5.14
CA GLY A 237 18.91 6.47 -4.85
C GLY A 237 18.01 7.13 -3.81
N ILE A 238 18.56 7.77 -2.78
CA ILE A 238 17.78 8.52 -1.79
C ILE A 238 17.08 9.71 -2.47
N LEU A 239 17.79 10.45 -3.30
CA LEU A 239 17.21 11.56 -4.06
C LEU A 239 16.15 11.06 -5.06
N ASP A 240 16.43 10.00 -5.79
CA ASP A 240 15.49 9.40 -6.74
C ASP A 240 14.20 8.93 -6.07
N THR A 241 14.32 8.29 -4.90
CA THR A 241 13.19 7.88 -4.08
C THR A 241 12.37 9.07 -3.60
N TYR A 242 13.04 10.10 -3.10
CA TYR A 242 12.39 11.36 -2.70
C TYR A 242 11.62 12.00 -3.85
N GLU A 243 12.21 12.09 -5.03
CA GLU A 243 11.55 12.64 -6.23
C GLU A 243 10.33 11.80 -6.65
N ALA A 244 10.42 10.47 -6.55
CA ALA A 244 9.30 9.57 -6.82
C ALA A 244 8.14 9.79 -5.84
N VAL A 245 8.43 9.95 -4.56
CA VAL A 245 7.43 10.23 -3.52
C VAL A 245 6.77 11.59 -3.75
N GLU A 246 7.57 12.64 -3.96
CA GLU A 246 7.05 13.99 -4.21
C GLU A 246 6.17 14.06 -5.45
N ARG A 247 6.55 13.36 -6.52
CA ARG A 247 5.73 13.27 -7.72
C ARG A 247 4.40 12.57 -7.46
N ALA A 248 4.41 11.44 -6.75
CA ALA A 248 3.17 10.73 -6.40
C ALA A 248 2.22 11.65 -5.62
N ARG A 249 2.74 12.39 -4.64
CA ARG A 249 1.97 13.36 -3.85
C ARG A 249 1.40 14.50 -4.71
N LYS A 250 2.16 14.99 -5.66
CA LYS A 250 1.71 16.02 -6.62
C LYS A 250 0.49 15.59 -7.43
N PHE A 251 0.38 14.30 -7.74
CA PHE A 251 -0.75 13.72 -8.45
C PHE A 251 -1.89 13.27 -7.51
N GLY A 252 -1.85 13.64 -6.23
CA GLY A 252 -2.91 13.39 -5.27
C GLY A 252 -2.85 12.02 -4.61
N ILE A 253 -1.71 11.32 -4.64
CA ILE A 253 -1.50 10.09 -3.89
C ILE A 253 -0.97 10.44 -2.51
N GLU A 254 -1.59 9.92 -1.47
CA GLU A 254 -1.07 9.99 -0.12
C GLU A 254 -0.04 8.88 0.10
N VAL A 255 1.21 9.26 0.35
CA VAL A 255 2.33 8.33 0.48
C VAL A 255 2.83 8.31 1.91
N PHE A 256 2.81 7.12 2.52
CA PHE A 256 3.33 6.85 3.85
C PHE A 256 4.44 5.82 3.78
N ASN A 257 5.44 5.94 4.65
CA ASN A 257 6.37 4.85 4.91
C ASN A 257 6.07 4.26 6.28
N VAL A 258 5.97 2.96 6.36
CA VAL A 258 5.83 2.20 7.61
C VAL A 258 7.11 1.39 7.82
N PHE A 259 7.82 1.69 8.89
CA PHE A 259 8.97 0.91 9.33
C PHE A 259 8.58 0.15 10.59
N LEU A 260 8.49 -1.16 10.44
CA LEU A 260 8.15 -2.10 11.52
C LEU A 260 9.41 -2.84 11.98
N SER A 261 9.70 -2.79 13.27
CA SER A 261 10.82 -3.53 13.88
C SER A 261 10.47 -3.93 15.30
N GLN A 262 10.98 -5.06 15.76
CA GLN A 262 10.97 -5.43 17.18
C GLN A 262 12.15 -4.80 17.94
N GLU A 263 13.19 -4.48 17.22
CA GLU A 263 14.39 -3.83 17.77
C GLU A 263 14.22 -2.30 17.79
N PRO A 264 14.91 -1.61 18.71
CA PRO A 264 14.92 -0.16 18.73
C PRO A 264 15.42 0.43 17.40
N ILE A 265 14.74 1.46 16.94
CA ILE A 265 15.06 2.13 15.67
C ILE A 265 16.21 3.08 15.87
N THR A 266 17.24 3.00 15.02
CA THR A 266 18.41 3.86 15.09
C THR A 266 18.12 5.25 14.52
N GLU A 267 18.82 6.28 15.02
CA GLU A 267 18.70 7.67 14.54
C GLU A 267 19.02 7.79 13.04
N ASP A 268 19.99 7.02 12.53
CA ASP A 268 20.37 7.05 11.12
C ASP A 268 19.27 6.57 10.20
N ILE A 269 18.56 5.50 10.58
CA ILE A 269 17.40 4.98 9.84
C ILE A 269 16.25 5.99 9.87
N GLU A 270 15.95 6.55 11.06
CA GLU A 270 14.92 7.58 11.19
C GLU A 270 15.21 8.78 10.30
N GLN A 271 16.45 9.27 10.32
CA GLN A 271 16.85 10.42 9.52
C GLN A 271 16.72 10.15 8.01
N THR A 272 17.15 9.00 7.54
CA THR A 272 17.05 8.62 6.12
C THR A 272 15.59 8.55 5.67
N ILE A 273 14.74 7.91 6.44
CA ILE A 273 13.31 7.78 6.13
C ILE A 273 12.62 9.15 6.20
N HIS A 274 12.91 9.99 7.19
CA HIS A 274 12.38 11.35 7.27
C HIS A 274 12.82 12.23 6.10
N ASN A 275 14.04 12.07 5.61
CA ASN A 275 14.52 12.80 4.42
C ASN A 275 13.74 12.46 3.17
N ILE A 276 13.23 11.25 3.05
CA ILE A 276 12.45 10.77 1.90
C ILE A 276 10.96 11.08 2.06
N TYR A 277 10.37 10.74 3.19
CA TYR A 277 8.90 10.73 3.39
C TYR A 277 8.38 11.89 4.24
N GLY A 278 9.26 12.63 4.92
CA GLY A 278 8.87 13.73 5.80
C GLY A 278 8.09 13.25 7.02
N GLN A 279 7.07 13.99 7.40
CA GLN A 279 6.22 13.69 8.56
C GLN A 279 5.34 12.44 8.40
N PHE A 280 5.23 11.91 7.18
CA PHE A 280 4.46 10.69 6.86
C PHE A 280 5.32 9.42 6.95
N ALA A 281 6.43 9.49 7.66
CA ALA A 281 7.22 8.35 8.08
C ALA A 281 6.73 7.86 9.44
N LEU A 282 6.31 6.59 9.50
CA LEU A 282 5.81 5.95 10.71
C LEU A 282 6.83 4.91 11.19
N PHE A 283 7.32 5.11 12.42
CA PHE A 283 8.26 4.20 13.07
C PHE A 283 7.52 3.44 14.16
N VAL A 284 7.38 2.13 13.99
CA VAL A 284 6.53 1.31 14.82
C VAL A 284 7.35 0.16 15.43
N GLU A 285 7.52 0.17 16.74
CA GLU A 285 8.16 -0.90 17.51
C GLU A 285 7.11 -1.95 17.89
N GLY A 286 6.95 -2.95 17.01
CA GLY A 286 5.95 -4.01 17.12
C GLY A 286 4.62 -3.69 16.43
N VAL A 287 4.07 -4.70 15.75
CA VAL A 287 2.83 -4.57 14.98
C VAL A 287 1.62 -4.18 15.84
N GLU A 288 1.62 -4.49 17.12
CA GLU A 288 0.59 -4.14 18.08
C GLU A 288 0.37 -2.63 18.21
N HIS A 289 1.38 -1.82 17.92
CA HIS A 289 1.31 -0.36 17.96
C HIS A 289 0.93 0.28 16.63
N LEU A 290 0.83 -0.50 15.55
CA LEU A 290 0.54 0.04 14.22
C LEU A 290 -0.81 0.76 14.12
N PRO A 291 -1.94 0.24 14.66
CA PRO A 291 -3.22 0.94 14.59
C PRO A 291 -3.18 2.33 15.23
N SER A 292 -2.54 2.48 16.39
CA SER A 292 -2.43 3.78 17.09
C SER A 292 -1.57 4.79 16.33
N HIS A 293 -0.54 4.35 15.62
CA HIS A 293 0.31 5.22 14.78
C HIS A 293 -0.41 5.67 13.50
N LEU A 294 -1.29 4.83 12.94
CA LEU A 294 -2.07 5.16 11.75
C LEU A 294 -3.24 6.09 12.03
N SER A 295 -3.80 6.06 13.25
CA SER A 295 -4.97 6.84 13.62
C SER A 295 -4.83 8.34 13.30
N PRO A 296 -3.73 9.04 13.67
CA PRO A 296 -3.55 10.44 13.29
C PRO A 296 -3.47 10.68 11.78
N CYS A 297 -2.89 9.73 11.04
CA CYS A 297 -2.67 9.84 9.59
C CYS A 297 -3.97 9.70 8.78
N LEU A 298 -4.92 8.93 9.28
CA LEU A 298 -6.21 8.69 8.63
C LEU A 298 -7.30 9.68 9.05
N LEU A 299 -7.05 10.50 10.08
CA LEU A 299 -7.99 11.46 10.63
C LEU A 299 -7.77 12.90 10.13
N TYR A 300 -6.78 13.13 9.31
CA TYR A 300 -6.47 14.40 8.66
C TYR A 300 -6.64 14.25 7.16
#